data_6f48f7b7d3bb039ac81bac610362d3e0
#
_entry.id   6f48f7b7d3bb039ac81bac610362d3e0
#
_cell.length_a   1.000
_cell.length_b   1.000
_cell.length_c   1.000
_cell.angle_alpha   90.00
_cell.angle_beta   90.00
_cell.angle_gamma   90.00
#
_symmetry.space_group_name_H-M   'P 1'
#
loop_
_entity.id
_entity.type
_entity.pdbx_description
1 polymer ?
#
loop_
_entity_poly.entity_id
_entity_poly.type
_entity_poly.pdbx_seq_one_letter_code
_entity_poly.pdbx_strand_id
1 'polypeptide(L)'
;GKSKFKEIAILFPSEMSDYEPFDVENNEIRRLDMLGWYEICCDLGYQTDVISYQDILGNKLNDYKMLIVPSNDCYFAEEHTDMEKMIREWVTNGGVVLHGPDCGLSKNCFGIQGIPCEKTPYIYQKPVIPQGCEFQRYETGRCISAYADDAGKCIVMQEIEKGKVISCGVQLGASYVAKNIPHVPYEQRNKEMYPIIQARSTLLEDLLGVCGK
;
A
#
# COMPACT_ATOMS: atom_id res chain seq x y z
N GLY A 1 24.93 15.58 9.65
CA GLY A 1 23.61 15.94 10.12
C GLY A 1 22.63 14.85 9.78
N LYS A 2 21.97 14.27 10.78
CA LYS A 2 20.86 13.33 10.54
C LYS A 2 19.76 14.07 9.79
N SER A 3 19.33 13.54 8.66
CA SER A 3 18.15 14.02 7.94
C SER A 3 16.97 14.15 8.94
N LYS A 4 16.36 15.31 9.02
CA LYS A 4 15.17 15.54 9.86
C LYS A 4 13.91 14.92 9.27
N PHE A 5 13.97 14.34 8.08
CA PHE A 5 12.80 13.82 7.37
C PHE A 5 12.68 12.33 7.63
N LYS A 6 11.56 11.93 8.16
CA LYS A 6 11.09 10.56 8.11
C LYS A 6 10.75 10.23 6.66
N GLU A 7 10.95 8.99 6.25
CA GLU A 7 10.83 8.68 4.83
C GLU A 7 9.41 8.29 4.47
N ILE A 8 8.77 7.44 5.29
CA ILE A 8 7.49 6.83 4.97
C ILE A 8 6.51 6.95 6.14
N ALA A 9 5.29 7.34 5.83
CA ALA A 9 4.13 7.20 6.71
C ALA A 9 3.22 6.09 6.19
N ILE A 10 2.68 5.28 7.09
CA ILE A 10 1.63 4.31 6.79
C ILE A 10 0.36 4.79 7.47
N LEU A 11 -0.71 4.96 6.71
CA LEU A 11 -1.99 5.40 7.26
C LEU A 11 -2.67 4.26 8.01
N PHE A 12 -3.03 4.50 9.25
CA PHE A 12 -3.96 3.68 10.00
C PHE A 12 -5.38 4.21 9.76
N PRO A 13 -6.25 3.49 9.05
CA PRO A 13 -7.61 3.94 8.79
C PRO A 13 -8.45 3.77 10.08
N SER A 14 -9.00 4.87 10.60
CA SER A 14 -9.78 4.83 11.85
C SER A 14 -11.05 3.99 11.73
N GLU A 15 -11.67 3.99 10.55
CA GLU A 15 -12.88 3.20 10.26
C GLU A 15 -12.67 1.69 10.46
N MET A 16 -11.44 1.21 10.33
CA MET A 16 -11.13 -0.20 10.57
C MET A 16 -11.52 -0.64 11.99
N SER A 17 -11.32 0.23 12.97
CA SER A 17 -11.71 -0.04 14.36
C SER A 17 -13.21 -0.06 14.57
N ASP A 18 -13.93 0.79 13.83
CA ASP A 18 -15.39 0.93 13.95
C ASP A 18 -16.11 -0.27 13.33
N TYR A 19 -15.53 -0.88 12.30
CA TYR A 19 -16.08 -2.05 11.60
C TYR A 19 -15.62 -3.38 12.17
N GLU A 20 -14.62 -3.40 13.03
CA GLU A 20 -14.02 -4.63 13.54
C GLU A 20 -15.04 -5.65 14.11
N PRO A 21 -16.09 -5.24 14.84
CA PRO A 21 -17.05 -6.18 15.39
C PRO A 21 -17.95 -6.84 14.34
N PHE A 22 -18.07 -6.24 13.15
CA PHE A 22 -19.08 -6.61 12.14
C PHE A 22 -18.47 -7.27 10.89
N ASP A 23 -17.18 -7.09 10.66
CA ASP A 23 -16.48 -7.54 9.47
C ASP A 23 -15.10 -8.15 9.81
N VAL A 24 -15.12 -9.16 10.67
CA VAL A 24 -13.90 -9.78 11.25
C VAL A 24 -12.95 -10.28 10.17
N GLU A 25 -13.47 -10.90 9.11
CA GLU A 25 -12.66 -11.53 8.06
C GLU A 25 -11.89 -10.49 7.22
N ASN A 26 -12.56 -9.43 6.80
CA ASN A 26 -11.91 -8.35 6.05
C ASN A 26 -11.00 -7.50 6.93
N ASN A 27 -11.34 -7.30 8.19
CA ASN A 27 -10.49 -6.58 9.13
C ASN A 27 -9.17 -7.31 9.40
N GLU A 28 -9.17 -8.63 9.45
CA GLU A 28 -7.94 -9.40 9.57
C GLU A 28 -6.99 -9.11 8.39
N ILE A 29 -7.51 -9.14 7.16
CA ILE A 29 -6.73 -8.86 5.95
C ILE A 29 -6.23 -7.41 5.93
N ARG A 30 -7.05 -6.43 6.32
CA ARG A 30 -6.65 -5.02 6.43
C ARG A 30 -5.51 -4.82 7.42
N ARG A 31 -5.59 -5.47 8.59
CA ARG A 31 -4.51 -5.45 9.59
C ARG A 31 -3.23 -6.10 9.08
N LEU A 32 -3.36 -7.24 8.41
CA LEU A 32 -2.22 -7.92 7.81
C LEU A 32 -1.57 -7.10 6.71
N ASP A 33 -2.36 -6.41 5.90
CA ASP A 33 -1.83 -5.54 4.85
C ASP A 33 -1.04 -4.37 5.44
N MET A 34 -1.58 -3.71 6.46
CA MET A 34 -0.89 -2.64 7.17
C MET A 34 0.40 -3.13 7.85
N LEU A 35 0.33 -4.24 8.58
CA LEU A 35 1.49 -4.82 9.26
C LEU A 35 2.56 -5.23 8.26
N GLY A 36 2.15 -5.85 7.16
CA GLY A 36 3.07 -6.27 6.12
C GLY A 36 3.77 -5.11 5.43
N TRP A 37 3.09 -4.02 5.15
CA TRP A 37 3.72 -2.80 4.63
C TRP A 37 4.74 -2.22 5.62
N TYR A 38 4.41 -2.22 6.91
CA TYR A 38 5.35 -1.80 7.94
C TYR A 38 6.60 -2.69 7.97
N GLU A 39 6.43 -4.03 7.95
CA GLU A 39 7.55 -4.97 7.89
C GLU A 39 8.40 -4.80 6.64
N ILE A 40 7.78 -4.65 5.46
CA ILE A 40 8.48 -4.40 4.21
C ILE A 40 9.38 -3.16 4.32
N CYS A 41 8.83 -2.06 4.80
CA CYS A 41 9.59 -0.81 4.93
C CYS A 41 10.75 -0.95 5.91
N CYS A 42 10.53 -1.62 7.05
CA CYS A 42 11.58 -1.88 8.04
C CYS A 42 12.69 -2.78 7.48
N ASP A 43 12.31 -3.85 6.76
CA ASP A 43 13.27 -4.79 6.17
C ASP A 43 14.14 -4.12 5.09
N LEU A 44 13.59 -3.13 4.39
CA LEU A 44 14.33 -2.32 3.43
C LEU A 44 15.10 -1.15 4.07
N GLY A 45 15.01 -0.98 5.38
CA GLY A 45 15.77 0.03 6.14
C GLY A 45 15.19 1.44 6.12
N TYR A 46 13.93 1.62 5.75
CA TYR A 46 13.27 2.92 5.76
C TYR A 46 12.79 3.31 7.16
N GLN A 47 12.92 4.59 7.50
CA GLN A 47 12.26 5.15 8.67
C GLN A 47 10.77 5.26 8.41
N THR A 48 9.97 4.50 9.17
CA THR A 48 8.55 4.33 8.92
C THR A 48 7.76 4.55 10.19
N ASP A 49 6.73 5.39 10.10
CA ASP A 49 5.76 5.61 11.17
C ASP A 49 4.36 5.19 10.72
N VAL A 50 3.55 4.74 11.65
CA VAL A 50 2.11 4.60 11.46
C VAL A 50 1.45 5.89 11.95
N ILE A 51 0.62 6.51 11.11
CA ILE A 51 -0.05 7.77 11.41
C ILE A 51 -1.57 7.64 11.28
N SER A 52 -2.28 8.47 12.00
CA SER A 52 -3.74 8.56 11.98
C SER A 52 -4.24 9.70 11.07
N TYR A 53 -5.55 9.75 10.84
CA TYR A 53 -6.19 10.90 10.17
C TYR A 53 -5.95 12.21 10.92
N GLN A 54 -5.94 12.17 12.25
CA GLN A 54 -5.65 13.36 13.07
C GLN A 54 -4.22 13.87 12.88
N ASP A 55 -3.27 12.98 12.68
CA ASP A 55 -1.89 13.36 12.37
C ASP A 55 -1.81 14.11 11.02
N ILE A 56 -2.59 13.68 10.02
CA ILE A 56 -2.68 14.36 8.72
C ILE A 56 -3.29 15.75 8.89
N LEU A 57 -4.39 15.86 9.61
CA LEU A 57 -5.01 17.15 9.93
C LEU A 57 -4.07 18.08 10.70
N GLY A 58 -3.16 17.52 11.50
CA GLY A 58 -2.07 18.23 12.17
C GLY A 58 -0.86 18.59 11.30
N ASN A 59 -0.97 18.47 9.96
CA ASN A 59 0.10 18.74 8.99
C ASN A 59 1.32 17.81 9.06
N LYS A 60 1.22 16.65 9.68
CA LYS A 60 2.34 15.73 9.88
C LYS A 60 2.87 15.13 8.57
N LEU A 61 2.07 15.14 7.48
CA LEU A 61 2.52 14.69 6.15
C LEU A 61 3.76 15.41 5.65
N ASN A 62 3.98 16.65 6.07
CA ASN A 62 5.15 17.43 5.68
C ASN A 62 6.49 16.85 6.19
N ASP A 63 6.44 15.93 7.15
CA ASP A 63 7.62 15.23 7.68
C ASP A 63 8.02 14.03 6.83
N TYR A 64 7.20 13.61 5.86
CA TYR A 64 7.39 12.39 5.07
C TYR A 64 7.50 12.68 3.57
N LYS A 65 8.08 11.72 2.86
CA LYS A 65 8.16 11.73 1.39
C LYS A 65 7.06 10.90 0.76
N MET A 66 6.64 9.82 1.44
CA MET A 66 5.63 8.89 0.95
C MET A 66 4.58 8.61 2.03
N LEU A 67 3.33 8.53 1.59
CA LEU A 67 2.21 8.00 2.35
C LEU A 67 1.78 6.67 1.73
N ILE A 68 1.88 5.59 2.49
CA ILE A 68 1.29 4.30 2.12
C ILE A 68 -0.11 4.24 2.72
N VAL A 69 -1.10 3.97 1.87
CA VAL A 69 -2.49 3.72 2.25
C VAL A 69 -2.78 2.25 2.00
N PRO A 70 -2.70 1.38 3.01
CA PRO A 70 -3.05 -0.03 2.89
C PRO A 70 -4.51 -0.20 2.45
N SER A 71 -5.00 -1.43 2.42
CA SER A 71 -6.41 -1.71 2.10
C SER A 71 -7.36 -0.81 2.87
N ASN A 72 -8.18 -0.03 2.18
CA ASN A 72 -9.05 1.02 2.73
C ASN A 72 -10.40 1.09 2.00
N ASP A 73 -11.09 -0.04 1.97
CA ASP A 73 -12.39 -0.23 1.32
C ASP A 73 -13.57 0.33 2.12
N CYS A 74 -13.41 0.52 3.44
CA CYS A 74 -14.43 1.05 4.33
C CYS A 74 -14.29 2.56 4.60
N TYR A 75 -13.90 3.33 3.59
CA TYR A 75 -13.62 4.77 3.71
C TYR A 75 -14.89 5.63 3.62
N PHE A 76 -15.10 6.52 4.59
CA PHE A 76 -16.24 7.46 4.63
C PHE A 76 -15.82 8.86 4.19
N ALA A 77 -15.96 9.14 2.91
CA ALA A 77 -15.51 10.39 2.30
C ALA A 77 -16.11 11.66 2.94
N GLU A 78 -17.38 11.61 3.35
CA GLU A 78 -18.08 12.75 3.91
C GLU A 78 -17.45 13.26 5.23
N GLU A 79 -16.78 12.36 5.96
CA GLU A 79 -16.16 12.67 7.24
C GLU A 79 -14.73 13.22 7.09
N HIS A 80 -14.14 13.13 5.89
CA HIS A 80 -12.71 13.35 5.71
C HIS A 80 -12.34 14.43 4.66
N THR A 81 -13.25 15.31 4.33
CA THR A 81 -13.07 16.34 3.28
C THR A 81 -11.82 17.21 3.48
N ASP A 82 -11.55 17.62 4.72
CA ASP A 82 -10.38 18.45 5.03
C ASP A 82 -9.08 17.66 4.90
N MET A 83 -9.06 16.41 5.36
CA MET A 83 -7.91 15.52 5.22
C MET A 83 -7.60 15.25 3.74
N GLU A 84 -8.61 14.98 2.93
CA GLU A 84 -8.44 14.77 1.49
C GLU A 84 -7.85 15.98 0.79
N LYS A 85 -8.31 17.18 1.15
CA LYS A 85 -7.73 18.42 0.64
C LYS A 85 -6.25 18.52 0.97
N MET A 86 -5.88 18.24 2.21
CA MET A 86 -4.47 18.26 2.65
C MET A 86 -3.62 17.23 1.91
N ILE A 87 -4.12 16.01 1.70
CA ILE A 87 -3.41 14.98 0.93
C ILE A 87 -3.23 15.42 -0.52
N ARG A 88 -4.27 15.97 -1.17
CA ARG A 88 -4.17 16.47 -2.54
C ARG A 88 -3.12 17.58 -2.66
N GLU A 89 -3.15 18.57 -1.75
CA GLU A 89 -2.19 19.65 -1.72
C GLU A 89 -0.76 19.13 -1.50
N TRP A 90 -0.59 18.17 -0.59
CA TRP A 90 0.71 17.58 -0.31
C TRP A 90 1.27 16.82 -1.53
N VAL A 91 0.43 16.03 -2.23
CA VAL A 91 0.84 15.34 -3.47
C VAL A 91 1.17 16.35 -4.57
N THR A 92 0.32 17.38 -4.78
CA THR A 92 0.58 18.44 -5.76
C THR A 92 1.95 19.10 -5.53
N ASN A 93 2.40 19.20 -4.29
CA ASN A 93 3.69 19.79 -3.91
C ASN A 93 4.86 18.80 -3.93
N GLY A 94 4.66 17.55 -4.32
CA GLY A 94 5.75 16.59 -4.52
C GLY A 94 5.67 15.33 -3.64
N GLY A 95 4.64 15.20 -2.81
CA GLY A 95 4.39 13.99 -2.04
C GLY A 95 4.06 12.80 -2.92
N VAL A 96 4.30 11.60 -2.43
CA VAL A 96 4.00 10.34 -3.12
C VAL A 96 2.99 9.54 -2.29
N VAL A 97 1.87 9.18 -2.90
CA VAL A 97 0.93 8.20 -2.34
C VAL A 97 1.13 6.85 -3.00
N LEU A 98 1.25 5.80 -2.19
CA LEU A 98 1.15 4.42 -2.64
C LEU A 98 -0.05 3.78 -1.95
N HIS A 99 -0.97 3.23 -2.72
CA HIS A 99 -2.18 2.63 -2.15
C HIS A 99 -2.43 1.20 -2.64
N GLY A 100 -3.12 0.43 -1.82
CA GLY A 100 -3.60 -0.91 -2.15
C GLY A 100 -4.88 -0.91 -2.99
N PRO A 101 -5.44 -2.10 -3.25
CA PRO A 101 -6.68 -2.24 -3.98
C PRO A 101 -7.85 -1.65 -3.18
N ASP A 102 -8.92 -1.30 -3.90
CA ASP A 102 -10.18 -0.77 -3.37
C ASP A 102 -10.01 0.40 -2.38
N CYS A 103 -9.10 1.32 -2.72
CA CYS A 103 -8.79 2.46 -1.88
C CYS A 103 -9.78 3.61 -2.09
N GLY A 104 -10.78 3.72 -1.21
CA GLY A 104 -11.77 4.79 -1.23
C GLY A 104 -11.16 6.18 -1.14
N LEU A 105 -10.11 6.36 -0.33
CA LEU A 105 -9.38 7.61 -0.23
C LEU A 105 -8.76 8.03 -1.59
N SER A 106 -8.05 7.13 -2.28
CA SER A 106 -7.45 7.46 -3.57
C SER A 106 -8.48 7.69 -4.66
N LYS A 107 -9.58 6.94 -4.66
CA LYS A 107 -10.71 7.17 -5.55
C LYS A 107 -11.25 8.57 -5.37
N ASN A 108 -11.44 8.99 -4.14
CA ASN A 108 -12.02 10.31 -3.83
C ASN A 108 -11.04 11.46 -4.04
N CYS A 109 -9.77 11.30 -3.62
CA CYS A 109 -8.74 12.33 -3.80
C CYS A 109 -8.31 12.54 -5.24
N PHE A 110 -8.19 11.46 -6.04
CA PHE A 110 -7.50 11.48 -7.33
C PHE A 110 -8.33 10.90 -8.48
N GLY A 111 -9.54 10.38 -8.20
CA GLY A 111 -10.36 9.72 -9.21
C GLY A 111 -9.81 8.38 -9.69
N ILE A 112 -8.89 7.78 -8.94
CA ILE A 112 -8.24 6.53 -9.32
C ILE A 112 -9.04 5.36 -8.76
N GLN A 113 -9.51 4.50 -9.65
CA GLN A 113 -10.27 3.31 -9.30
C GLN A 113 -9.74 2.09 -10.05
N GLY A 114 -9.50 1.01 -9.30
CA GLY A 114 -9.18 -0.29 -9.88
C GLY A 114 -10.42 -1.01 -10.40
N ILE A 115 -10.21 -1.94 -11.31
CA ILE A 115 -11.22 -2.84 -11.84
C ILE A 115 -10.93 -4.23 -11.29
N PRO A 116 -11.88 -4.93 -10.65
CA PRO A 116 -11.67 -6.27 -10.14
C PRO A 116 -11.17 -7.23 -11.23
N CYS A 117 -10.25 -8.10 -10.88
CA CYS A 117 -9.77 -9.18 -11.73
C CYS A 117 -10.50 -10.48 -11.39
N GLU A 118 -11.08 -11.13 -12.40
CA GLU A 118 -11.81 -12.40 -12.22
C GLU A 118 -10.88 -13.62 -12.03
N LYS A 119 -9.61 -13.49 -12.43
CA LYS A 119 -8.61 -14.55 -12.32
C LYS A 119 -7.57 -14.21 -11.30
N THR A 120 -7.12 -15.21 -10.54
CA THR A 120 -5.97 -15.06 -9.62
C THR A 120 -4.72 -14.74 -10.44
N PRO A 121 -4.24 -13.50 -10.43
CA PRO A 121 -3.09 -13.11 -11.24
C PRO A 121 -1.80 -13.38 -10.49
N TYR A 122 -0.74 -13.68 -11.24
CA TYR A 122 0.61 -13.82 -10.70
C TYR A 122 1.40 -12.57 -11.08
N ILE A 123 1.94 -11.87 -10.07
CA ILE A 123 2.87 -10.76 -10.30
C ILE A 123 4.31 -11.31 -10.41
N TYR A 124 4.62 -12.34 -9.63
CA TYR A 124 5.88 -13.05 -9.61
C TYR A 124 5.63 -14.55 -9.51
N GLN A 125 6.64 -15.35 -9.78
CA GLN A 125 6.57 -16.80 -10.00
C GLN A 125 5.78 -17.61 -8.94
N LYS A 126 5.44 -17.10 -7.80
CA LYS A 126 4.46 -17.65 -6.84
C LYS A 126 4.11 -16.61 -5.75
N PRO A 127 3.19 -15.69 -5.94
CA PRO A 127 2.70 -14.90 -4.81
C PRO A 127 1.92 -15.83 -3.88
N VAL A 128 2.24 -15.81 -2.59
CA VAL A 128 1.35 -16.34 -1.58
C VAL A 128 0.38 -15.22 -1.25
N ILE A 129 -0.87 -15.44 -1.64
CA ILE A 129 -1.92 -14.48 -1.41
C ILE A 129 -2.86 -15.08 -0.38
N PRO A 130 -3.13 -14.39 0.73
CA PRO A 130 -4.11 -14.83 1.71
C PRO A 130 -5.47 -15.03 1.07
N GLN A 131 -6.25 -15.96 1.59
CA GLN A 131 -7.65 -16.11 1.22
C GLN A 131 -8.39 -14.78 1.50
N GLY A 132 -9.22 -14.33 0.59
CA GLY A 132 -9.94 -13.07 0.72
C GLY A 132 -9.21 -11.83 0.22
N CYS A 133 -7.97 -11.95 -0.26
CA CYS A 133 -7.30 -10.83 -0.91
C CYS A 133 -7.97 -10.47 -2.23
N GLU A 134 -8.14 -9.20 -2.45
CA GLU A 134 -8.64 -8.66 -3.70
C GLU A 134 -7.54 -8.44 -4.71
N PHE A 135 -7.94 -8.51 -5.99
CA PHE A 135 -7.08 -8.20 -7.13
C PHE A 135 -7.77 -7.20 -8.01
N GLN A 136 -7.06 -6.14 -8.33
CA GLN A 136 -7.54 -5.11 -9.22
C GLN A 136 -6.51 -4.82 -10.31
N ARG A 137 -6.98 -4.42 -11.48
CA ARG A 137 -6.19 -3.89 -12.58
C ARG A 137 -6.51 -2.41 -12.80
N TYR A 138 -5.59 -1.70 -13.41
CA TYR A 138 -5.75 -0.29 -13.74
C TYR A 138 -5.63 -0.06 -15.23
N GLU A 139 -6.50 0.76 -15.80
CA GLU A 139 -6.46 1.09 -17.22
C GLU A 139 -5.54 2.27 -17.50
N THR A 140 -5.53 3.23 -16.60
CA THR A 140 -4.75 4.47 -16.71
C THR A 140 -3.43 4.39 -15.94
N GLY A 141 -2.51 5.29 -16.25
CA GLY A 141 -1.20 5.35 -15.62
C GLY A 141 -0.11 4.55 -16.34
N ARG A 142 1.13 4.91 -16.04
CA ARG A 142 2.32 4.20 -16.54
C ARG A 142 2.43 2.87 -15.82
N CYS A 143 2.48 1.78 -16.59
CA CYS A 143 2.64 0.44 -16.03
C CYS A 143 4.02 0.26 -15.40
N ILE A 144 4.04 -0.16 -14.13
CA ILE A 144 5.24 -0.58 -13.41
C ILE A 144 5.31 -2.12 -13.40
N SER A 145 4.18 -2.78 -13.14
CA SER A 145 4.08 -4.23 -13.16
C SER A 145 2.74 -4.67 -13.76
N ALA A 146 2.76 -5.73 -14.53
CA ALA A 146 1.59 -6.33 -15.12
C ALA A 146 1.31 -7.70 -14.50
N TYR A 147 0.06 -8.12 -14.58
CA TYR A 147 -0.31 -9.48 -14.30
C TYR A 147 0.17 -10.42 -15.41
N ALA A 148 0.42 -11.67 -15.07
CA ALA A 148 0.64 -12.71 -16.06
C ALA A 148 -0.62 -12.93 -16.92
N ASP A 149 -0.44 -13.59 -18.07
CA ASP A 149 -1.53 -13.97 -18.98
C ASP A 149 -2.40 -12.80 -19.49
N ASP A 150 -1.79 -11.63 -19.70
CA ASP A 150 -2.45 -10.42 -20.21
C ASP A 150 -3.66 -9.96 -19.37
N ALA A 151 -3.69 -10.30 -18.07
CA ALA A 151 -4.78 -9.90 -17.17
C ALA A 151 -4.80 -8.40 -16.84
N GLY A 152 -3.83 -7.63 -17.34
CA GLY A 152 -3.79 -6.17 -17.24
C GLY A 152 -2.69 -5.63 -16.33
N LYS A 153 -2.71 -4.31 -16.12
CA LYS A 153 -1.71 -3.61 -15.30
C LYS A 153 -2.02 -3.81 -13.81
N CYS A 154 -1.08 -4.37 -13.07
CA CYS A 154 -1.20 -4.58 -11.63
C CYS A 154 -0.79 -3.35 -10.82
N ILE A 155 0.38 -2.80 -11.16
CA ILE A 155 0.92 -1.62 -10.48
C ILE A 155 1.14 -0.54 -11.53
N VAL A 156 0.55 0.61 -11.27
CA VAL A 156 0.66 1.78 -12.15
C VAL A 156 1.09 3.00 -11.37
N MET A 157 1.72 3.94 -12.05
CA MET A 157 2.07 5.24 -11.51
C MET A 157 1.42 6.34 -12.35
N GLN A 158 0.83 7.30 -11.68
CA GLN A 158 0.31 8.54 -12.26
C GLN A 158 1.06 9.73 -11.67
N GLU A 159 1.45 10.66 -12.52
CA GLU A 159 2.01 11.94 -12.09
C GLU A 159 0.88 12.92 -11.81
N ILE A 160 0.94 13.56 -10.66
CA ILE A 160 -0.01 14.60 -10.22
C ILE A 160 0.80 15.84 -9.90
N GLU A 161 0.88 16.75 -10.86
CA GLU A 161 1.73 17.94 -10.78
C GLU A 161 3.19 17.58 -10.44
N LYS A 162 3.65 17.91 -9.23
CA LYS A 162 5.02 17.59 -8.78
C LYS A 162 5.12 16.23 -8.07
N GLY A 163 4.01 15.67 -7.68
CA GLY A 163 3.94 14.41 -6.94
C GLY A 163 3.47 13.24 -7.77
N LYS A 164 3.23 12.15 -7.11
CA LYS A 164 2.89 10.88 -7.77
C LYS A 164 1.89 10.08 -6.95
N VAL A 165 1.07 9.30 -7.66
CA VAL A 165 0.21 8.28 -7.06
C VAL A 165 0.58 6.95 -7.68
N ILE A 166 0.96 6.00 -6.82
CA ILE A 166 1.26 4.61 -7.19
C ILE A 166 0.09 3.75 -6.73
N SER A 167 -0.58 3.12 -7.68
CA SER A 167 -1.73 2.27 -7.43
C SER A 167 -1.31 0.81 -7.55
N CYS A 168 -1.47 0.05 -6.47
CA CYS A 168 -1.15 -1.36 -6.41
C CYS A 168 -2.44 -2.18 -6.36
N GLY A 169 -2.67 -3.03 -7.34
CA GLY A 169 -3.87 -3.85 -7.48
C GLY A 169 -3.91 -5.09 -6.61
N VAL A 170 -2.94 -5.27 -5.71
CA VAL A 170 -2.88 -6.38 -4.76
C VAL A 170 -2.53 -5.89 -3.37
N GLN A 171 -2.96 -6.64 -2.36
CA GLN A 171 -2.60 -6.40 -0.96
C GLN A 171 -1.18 -6.94 -0.71
N LEU A 172 -0.17 -6.20 -1.13
CA LEU A 172 1.23 -6.61 -1.04
C LEU A 172 1.69 -6.85 0.40
N GLY A 173 1.25 -6.02 1.33
CA GLY A 173 1.57 -6.17 2.74
C GLY A 173 1.02 -7.49 3.29
N ALA A 174 -0.26 -7.77 3.06
CA ALA A 174 -0.87 -9.03 3.47
C ALA A 174 -0.17 -10.24 2.83
N SER A 175 0.18 -10.14 1.55
CA SER A 175 0.93 -11.18 0.85
C SER A 175 2.34 -11.39 1.43
N TYR A 176 2.96 -10.33 1.96
CA TYR A 176 4.30 -10.42 2.55
C TYR A 176 4.30 -11.20 3.86
N VAL A 177 3.32 -10.97 4.73
CA VAL A 177 3.22 -11.61 6.04
C VAL A 177 2.46 -12.93 6.02
N ALA A 178 1.68 -13.24 4.98
CA ALA A 178 0.82 -14.42 4.91
C ALA A 178 1.55 -15.74 5.17
N LYS A 179 2.83 -15.84 4.79
CA LYS A 179 3.68 -17.01 5.08
C LYS A 179 4.20 -17.06 6.50
N ASN A 180 4.10 -15.98 7.26
CA ASN A 180 4.57 -15.91 8.63
C ASN A 180 3.51 -16.36 9.64
N ILE A 181 2.27 -16.52 9.19
CA ILE A 181 1.11 -16.77 10.06
C ILE A 181 0.95 -18.23 10.46
N PRO A 182 1.14 -19.27 9.63
CA PRO A 182 1.27 -20.58 10.18
C PRO A 182 2.63 -20.65 10.87
N HIS A 183 2.65 -21.12 12.11
CA HIS A 183 3.82 -21.29 12.96
C HIS A 183 4.89 -22.21 12.32
N VAL A 184 5.48 -21.74 11.23
CA VAL A 184 6.63 -22.41 10.61
C VAL A 184 7.84 -22.06 11.46
N PRO A 185 8.65 -23.02 11.92
CA PRO A 185 9.87 -22.75 12.68
C PRO A 185 10.75 -21.73 11.93
N TYR A 186 11.34 -20.80 12.67
CA TYR A 186 12.15 -19.71 12.14
C TYR A 186 13.19 -20.16 11.09
N GLU A 187 13.79 -21.33 11.28
CA GLU A 187 14.77 -21.92 10.38
C GLU A 187 14.20 -22.35 9.02
N GLN A 188 12.91 -22.70 8.96
CA GLN A 188 12.23 -23.03 7.71
C GLN A 188 11.70 -21.79 7.00
N ARG A 189 11.35 -20.73 7.73
CA ARG A 189 10.91 -19.46 7.14
C ARG A 189 11.95 -18.88 6.20
N ASN A 190 13.21 -18.87 6.61
CA ASN A 190 14.29 -18.27 5.86
C ASN A 190 14.61 -18.98 4.54
N LYS A 191 14.44 -20.30 4.48
CA LYS A 191 14.75 -21.08 3.26
C LYS A 191 13.69 -20.97 2.16
N GLU A 192 12.41 -20.90 2.56
CA GLU A 192 11.30 -20.84 1.60
C GLU A 192 10.94 -19.42 1.18
N MET A 193 11.17 -18.43 2.06
CA MET A 193 10.79 -17.05 1.84
C MET A 193 11.85 -16.20 1.15
N TYR A 194 13.12 -16.57 1.25
CA TYR A 194 14.21 -15.76 0.74
C TYR A 194 14.08 -15.37 -0.74
N PRO A 195 13.72 -16.26 -1.68
CA PRO A 195 13.51 -15.88 -3.07
C PRO A 195 12.30 -14.94 -3.28
N ILE A 196 11.26 -15.10 -2.45
CA ILE A 196 10.05 -14.26 -2.52
C ILE A 196 10.33 -12.87 -1.96
N ILE A 197 11.05 -12.79 -0.85
CA ILE A 197 11.50 -11.53 -0.25
C ILE A 197 12.41 -10.79 -1.21
N GLN A 198 13.34 -11.48 -1.86
CA GLN A 198 14.29 -10.85 -2.77
C GLN A 198 13.62 -10.31 -4.04
N ALA A 199 12.70 -11.05 -4.64
CA ALA A 199 11.93 -10.58 -5.80
C ALA A 199 11.01 -9.39 -5.44
N ARG A 200 10.45 -9.39 -4.24
CA ARG A 200 9.59 -8.29 -3.74
C ARG A 200 10.40 -7.08 -3.34
N SER A 201 11.57 -7.25 -2.72
CA SER A 201 12.43 -6.13 -2.34
C SER A 201 12.88 -5.36 -3.58
N THR A 202 13.19 -6.01 -4.70
CA THR A 202 13.54 -5.31 -5.94
C THR A 202 12.37 -4.43 -6.44
N LEU A 203 11.15 -4.96 -6.49
CA LEU A 203 9.98 -4.17 -6.85
C LEU A 203 9.76 -3.01 -5.87
N LEU A 204 9.88 -3.26 -4.59
CA LEU A 204 9.64 -2.27 -3.56
C LEU A 204 10.76 -1.23 -3.51
N GLU A 205 12.01 -1.61 -3.72
CA GLU A 205 13.11 -0.67 -3.93
C GLU A 205 12.85 0.23 -5.14
N ASP A 206 12.34 -0.32 -6.24
CA ASP A 206 11.96 0.45 -7.42
C ASP A 206 10.79 1.40 -7.11
N LEU A 207 9.77 0.93 -6.40
CA LEU A 207 8.62 1.74 -6.01
C LEU A 207 9.00 2.83 -4.99
N LEU A 208 9.80 2.49 -3.99
CA LEU A 208 10.23 3.42 -2.95
C LEU A 208 11.41 4.29 -3.43
N GLY A 209 12.27 3.79 -4.30
CA GLY A 209 13.33 4.54 -4.96
C GLY A 209 12.83 5.67 -5.87
N VAL A 210 11.58 5.63 -6.27
CA VAL A 210 10.90 6.75 -6.97
C VAL A 210 10.84 8.00 -6.08
N CYS A 211 10.94 7.87 -4.75
CA CYS A 211 10.94 8.97 -3.79
C CYS A 211 12.31 9.66 -3.63
N GLY A 212 13.38 9.04 -4.09
CA GLY A 212 14.77 9.43 -3.78
C GLY A 212 15.54 10.14 -4.87
N LYS A 213 14.90 10.53 -5.99
CA LYS A 213 15.58 11.26 -7.07
C LYS A 213 14.90 12.55 -7.38
#